data_8ee1e75b92122f585ec909278c50c31d
#
_entry.id   8ee1e75b92122f585ec909278c50c31d
#
_cell.length_a   1.000
_cell.length_b   1.000
_cell.length_c   1.000
_cell.angle_alpha   90.00
_cell.angle_beta   90.00
_cell.angle_gamma   90.00
#
_symmetry.space_group_name_H-M   'P 1'
#
loop_
_entity.id
_entity.type
_entity.pdbx_description
1 polymer ?
#
loop_
_entity_poly.entity_id
_entity_poly.type
_entity_poly.pdbx_seq_one_letter_code
_entity_poly.pdbx_strand_id
1 'polypeptide(L)'
;STEIHFCTFDEHHFEKHQTTDINDIELRDDRINWIYITGLSDTDNFIKMKEKFKIHPLIIEDMLDVEQRTKLEAYDDYLFVVTDTVDYDMFNSVKELSFNQVSFVLKKNLLVTVEQNKTTSFDRVLDKLEKIPVFRPKTTDGLLLLLMDAFIDNYYQIFDILGEYIDDLEDVMMTNHDDDILRELYTMKKNLIFLRKTLWPLRSVINEISK
;
A
#
# COMPACT_ATOMS: atom_id res chain seq x y z
N SER A 1 -14.51 0.25 10.24
CA SER A 1 -13.96 -0.51 11.39
C SER A 1 -12.49 -0.77 11.14
N THR A 2 -11.70 -0.81 12.21
CA THR A 2 -10.28 -1.19 12.13
C THR A 2 -10.16 -2.70 12.22
N GLU A 3 -9.37 -3.32 11.34
CA GLU A 3 -9.03 -4.73 11.34
C GLU A 3 -7.53 -4.88 11.55
N ILE A 4 -7.12 -5.82 12.42
CA ILE A 4 -5.71 -6.06 12.73
C ILE A 4 -5.40 -7.52 12.41
N HIS A 5 -4.47 -7.73 11.51
CA HIS A 5 -3.94 -9.03 11.14
C HIS A 5 -2.48 -9.13 11.55
N PHE A 6 -2.08 -10.30 11.96
CA PHE A 6 -0.69 -10.61 12.29
C PHE A 6 -0.28 -11.89 11.59
N CYS A 7 0.86 -11.82 10.93
CA CYS A 7 1.45 -12.93 10.21
C CYS A 7 2.91 -13.07 10.63
N THR A 8 3.34 -14.30 10.88
CA THR A 8 4.75 -14.62 11.14
C THR A 8 5.18 -15.78 10.28
N PHE A 9 6.36 -15.68 9.67
CA PHE A 9 6.83 -16.69 8.73
C PHE A 9 8.35 -16.74 8.60
N ASP A 10 8.81 -17.90 8.15
CA ASP A 10 10.13 -18.17 7.61
C ASP A 10 10.01 -19.09 6.38
N GLU A 11 11.11 -19.66 5.92
CA GLU A 11 11.11 -20.57 4.78
C GLU A 11 10.19 -21.80 4.98
N HIS A 12 10.05 -22.28 6.22
CA HIS A 12 9.36 -23.52 6.56
C HIS A 12 8.02 -23.32 7.28
N HIS A 13 7.80 -22.16 7.87
CA HIS A 13 6.64 -21.88 8.72
C HIS A 13 5.87 -20.66 8.25
N PHE A 14 4.57 -20.73 8.37
CA PHE A 14 3.67 -19.62 8.13
C PHE A 14 2.48 -19.70 9.09
N GLU A 15 2.28 -18.65 9.86
CA GLU A 15 1.14 -18.52 10.78
C GLU A 15 0.48 -17.16 10.57
N LYS A 16 -0.85 -17.12 10.57
CA LYS A 16 -1.63 -15.88 10.52
C LYS A 16 -2.72 -15.88 11.56
N HIS A 17 -2.94 -14.72 12.16
CA HIS A 17 -3.93 -14.48 13.18
C HIS A 17 -4.64 -13.15 12.92
N GLN A 18 -5.87 -13.05 13.41
CA GLN A 18 -6.61 -11.80 13.48
C GLN A 18 -6.87 -11.47 14.94
N THR A 19 -6.71 -10.22 15.31
CA THR A 19 -6.97 -9.73 16.66
C THR A 19 -7.71 -8.41 16.65
N THR A 20 -8.25 -8.03 17.78
CA THR A 20 -8.84 -6.71 18.03
C THR A 20 -7.98 -5.86 18.95
N ASP A 21 -6.90 -6.40 19.50
CA ASP A 21 -5.99 -5.70 20.40
C ASP A 21 -4.52 -5.96 20.01
N ILE A 22 -3.78 -4.87 19.78
CA ILE A 22 -2.33 -4.92 19.51
C ILE A 22 -1.54 -5.61 20.60
N ASN A 23 -1.99 -5.55 21.85
CA ASN A 23 -1.29 -6.16 22.98
C ASN A 23 -1.30 -7.69 22.94
N ASP A 24 -2.26 -8.30 22.21
CA ASP A 24 -2.34 -9.75 22.04
C ASP A 24 -1.28 -10.30 21.08
N ILE A 25 -0.59 -9.43 20.34
CA ILE A 25 0.42 -9.83 19.36
C ILE A 25 1.73 -10.15 20.07
N GLU A 26 2.22 -11.37 19.91
CA GLU A 26 3.54 -11.81 20.36
C GLU A 26 4.46 -11.97 19.15
N LEU A 27 5.54 -11.17 19.11
CA LEU A 27 6.53 -11.24 18.04
C LEU A 27 7.41 -12.50 18.21
N ARG A 28 7.79 -13.09 17.09
CA ARG A 28 8.74 -14.20 17.03
C ARG A 28 10.12 -13.67 16.65
N ASP A 29 11.12 -13.91 17.49
CA ASP A 29 12.49 -13.43 17.25
C ASP A 29 13.20 -14.18 16.11
N ASP A 30 12.76 -15.42 15.84
CA ASP A 30 13.32 -16.33 14.83
C ASP A 30 12.66 -16.21 13.44
N ARG A 31 11.69 -15.31 13.28
CA ARG A 31 10.91 -15.17 12.05
C ARG A 31 10.68 -13.72 11.67
N ILE A 32 10.23 -13.49 10.45
CA ILE A 32 9.65 -12.20 10.04
C ILE A 32 8.26 -12.08 10.64
N ASN A 33 7.99 -10.91 11.22
CA ASN A 33 6.69 -10.55 11.75
C ASN A 33 6.09 -9.45 10.89
N TRP A 34 4.86 -9.64 10.46
CA TRP A 34 4.12 -8.64 9.72
C TRP A 34 2.78 -8.35 10.39
N ILE A 35 2.62 -7.12 10.83
CA ILE A 35 1.35 -6.59 11.35
C ILE A 35 0.72 -5.77 10.24
N TYR A 36 -0.51 -6.09 9.90
CA TYR A 36 -1.28 -5.44 8.88
C TYR A 36 -2.57 -4.87 9.47
N ILE A 37 -2.73 -3.54 9.43
CA ILE A 37 -3.86 -2.81 9.99
C ILE A 37 -4.61 -2.14 8.85
N THR A 38 -5.91 -2.36 8.78
CA THR A 38 -6.83 -1.67 7.87
C THR A 38 -7.80 -0.81 8.67
N GLY A 39 -7.94 0.44 8.25
CA GLY A 39 -8.80 1.43 8.90
C GLY A 39 -8.10 2.21 10.00
N LEU A 40 -8.45 3.49 10.13
CA LEU A 40 -7.76 4.46 10.99
C LEU A 40 -8.61 4.89 12.19
N SER A 41 -9.77 4.26 12.43
CA SER A 41 -10.75 4.72 13.42
C SER A 41 -10.45 4.31 14.86
N ASP A 42 -9.57 3.33 15.08
CA ASP A 42 -9.26 2.75 16.39
C ASP A 42 -8.00 3.40 16.98
N THR A 43 -8.14 4.60 17.51
CA THR A 43 -7.04 5.36 18.11
C THR A 43 -6.39 4.66 19.30
N ASP A 44 -7.13 3.83 20.03
CA ASP A 44 -6.61 3.09 21.18
C ASP A 44 -5.53 2.09 20.77
N ASN A 45 -5.77 1.34 19.70
CA ASN A 45 -4.78 0.41 19.15
C ASN A 45 -3.55 1.13 18.57
N PHE A 46 -3.70 2.33 18.01
CA PHE A 46 -2.55 3.14 17.57
C PHE A 46 -1.69 3.62 18.75
N ILE A 47 -2.30 3.99 19.88
CA ILE A 47 -1.58 4.34 21.11
C ILE A 47 -0.83 3.11 21.66
N LYS A 48 -1.48 1.95 21.74
CA LYS A 48 -0.85 0.70 22.15
C LYS A 48 0.32 0.31 21.25
N MET A 49 0.16 0.46 19.93
CA MET A 49 1.20 0.20 18.94
C MET A 49 2.42 1.11 19.16
N LYS A 50 2.19 2.40 19.39
CA LYS A 50 3.24 3.38 19.71
C LYS A 50 4.08 2.92 20.91
N GLU A 51 3.44 2.53 21.98
CA GLU A 51 4.11 2.11 23.22
C GLU A 51 4.82 0.76 23.06
N LYS A 52 4.13 -0.23 22.51
CA LYS A 52 4.64 -1.60 22.37
C LYS A 52 5.84 -1.68 21.43
N PHE A 53 5.80 -0.98 20.31
CA PHE A 53 6.85 -1.03 19.27
C PHE A 53 7.79 0.18 19.29
N LYS A 54 7.65 1.08 20.28
CA LYS A 54 8.49 2.27 20.46
C LYS A 54 8.55 3.16 19.20
N ILE A 55 7.36 3.44 18.67
CA ILE A 55 7.20 4.31 17.49
C ILE A 55 7.05 5.75 17.97
N HIS A 56 7.71 6.69 17.30
CA HIS A 56 7.62 8.10 17.65
C HIS A 56 6.18 8.63 17.51
N PRO A 57 5.68 9.47 18.44
CA PRO A 57 4.31 9.98 18.39
C PRO A 57 3.94 10.67 17.07
N LEU A 58 4.85 11.42 16.46
CA LEU A 58 4.64 12.10 15.17
C LEU A 58 4.38 11.11 14.04
N ILE A 59 4.95 9.91 14.10
CA ILE A 59 4.68 8.86 13.09
C ILE A 59 3.25 8.37 13.20
N ILE A 60 2.72 8.24 14.41
CA ILE A 60 1.31 7.87 14.61
C ILE A 60 0.38 8.96 14.07
N GLU A 61 0.71 10.24 14.29
CA GLU A 61 -0.03 11.36 13.70
C GLU A 61 0.00 11.30 12.17
N ASP A 62 1.16 11.07 11.57
CA ASP A 62 1.32 10.96 10.12
C ASP A 62 0.56 9.76 9.53
N MET A 63 0.49 8.63 10.24
CA MET A 63 -0.32 7.47 9.83
C MET A 63 -1.82 7.77 9.81
N LEU A 64 -2.28 8.60 10.74
CA LEU A 64 -3.69 8.95 10.89
C LEU A 64 -4.10 10.14 10.01
N ASP A 65 -3.15 10.93 9.53
CA ASP A 65 -3.37 12.03 8.61
C ASP A 65 -3.29 11.52 7.16
N VAL A 66 -4.44 11.47 6.49
CA VAL A 66 -4.59 10.92 5.14
C VAL A 66 -4.18 11.89 4.01
N GLU A 67 -3.66 13.05 4.34
CA GLU A 67 -3.17 14.04 3.37
C GLU A 67 -1.64 14.07 3.26
N GLN A 68 -0.95 13.06 3.78
CA GLN A 68 0.50 12.98 3.73
C GLN A 68 1.03 12.79 2.29
N ARG A 69 2.14 13.45 2.02
CA ARG A 69 2.89 13.20 0.76
C ARG A 69 3.74 11.94 0.92
N THR A 70 3.96 11.25 -0.19
CA THR A 70 4.92 10.14 -0.24
C THR A 70 6.28 10.60 0.28
N LYS A 71 6.77 9.94 1.32
CA LYS A 71 8.05 10.23 1.98
C LYS A 71 8.66 8.99 2.61
N LEU A 72 9.97 9.04 2.82
CA LEU A 72 10.73 8.10 3.63
C LEU A 72 11.50 8.86 4.69
N GLU A 73 11.38 8.44 5.94
CA GLU A 73 12.09 9.02 7.08
C GLU A 73 12.85 7.91 7.82
N ALA A 74 14.14 8.13 8.06
CA ALA A 74 14.98 7.22 8.81
C ALA A 74 15.08 7.67 10.26
N TYR A 75 14.84 6.72 11.19
CA TYR A 75 15.04 6.84 12.62
C TYR A 75 16.16 5.88 13.06
N ASP A 76 16.60 5.96 14.30
CA ASP A 76 17.75 5.18 14.78
C ASP A 76 17.57 3.66 14.63
N ASP A 77 16.34 3.15 14.82
CA ASP A 77 16.05 1.72 14.83
C ASP A 77 14.93 1.29 13.86
N TYR A 78 14.40 2.22 13.07
CA TYR A 78 13.38 1.91 12.05
C TYR A 78 13.33 2.93 10.90
N LEU A 79 12.74 2.50 9.80
CA LEU A 79 12.34 3.38 8.70
C LEU A 79 10.81 3.57 8.73
N PHE A 80 10.39 4.80 8.47
CA PHE A 80 8.99 5.13 8.22
C PHE A 80 8.80 5.51 6.75
N VAL A 81 7.81 4.88 6.12
CA VAL A 81 7.42 5.20 4.73
C VAL A 81 5.94 5.46 4.71
N VAL A 82 5.53 6.53 4.06
CA VAL A 82 4.15 6.76 3.68
C VAL A 82 4.06 6.97 2.18
N THR A 83 3.07 6.35 1.56
CA THR A 83 2.81 6.45 0.13
C THR A 83 1.32 6.28 -0.15
N ASP A 84 0.93 6.60 -1.38
CA ASP A 84 -0.39 6.28 -1.88
C ASP A 84 -0.31 5.08 -2.82
N THR A 85 -1.34 4.25 -2.77
CA THR A 85 -1.62 3.22 -3.77
C THR A 85 -2.94 3.53 -4.46
N VAL A 86 -3.13 3.00 -5.66
CA VAL A 86 -4.36 3.13 -6.41
C VAL A 86 -5.23 1.89 -6.24
N ASP A 87 -6.54 2.09 -6.16
CA ASP A 87 -7.51 1.01 -6.14
C ASP A 87 -7.85 0.59 -7.56
N TYR A 88 -7.20 -0.48 -8.03
CA TYR A 88 -7.42 -1.03 -9.36
C TYR A 88 -8.85 -1.55 -9.53
N ASP A 89 -9.39 -2.26 -8.56
CA ASP A 89 -10.70 -2.88 -8.67
C ASP A 89 -11.80 -1.80 -8.77
N MET A 90 -11.66 -0.72 -8.00
CA MET A 90 -12.55 0.43 -8.09
C MET A 90 -12.39 1.14 -9.44
N PHE A 91 -11.18 1.41 -9.89
CA PHE A 91 -10.95 2.04 -11.19
C PHE A 91 -11.50 1.21 -12.35
N ASN A 92 -11.28 -0.11 -12.32
CA ASN A 92 -11.78 -1.00 -13.36
C ASN A 92 -13.31 -1.01 -13.44
N SER A 93 -14.00 -0.84 -12.31
CA SER A 93 -15.48 -0.86 -12.26
C SER A 93 -16.13 0.47 -12.62
N VAL A 94 -15.63 1.59 -12.08
CA VAL A 94 -16.28 2.92 -12.19
C VAL A 94 -15.49 3.95 -13.00
N LYS A 95 -14.27 3.62 -13.46
CA LYS A 95 -13.33 4.50 -14.17
C LYS A 95 -12.95 5.77 -13.40
N GLU A 96 -13.04 5.71 -12.07
CA GLU A 96 -12.69 6.79 -11.18
C GLU A 96 -11.46 6.41 -10.37
N LEU A 97 -10.41 7.27 -10.37
CA LEU A 97 -9.22 7.02 -9.59
C LEU A 97 -9.48 7.27 -8.11
N SER A 98 -9.21 6.27 -7.31
CA SER A 98 -9.19 6.37 -5.86
C SER A 98 -7.79 6.06 -5.34
N PHE A 99 -7.28 6.93 -4.48
CA PHE A 99 -6.00 6.75 -3.81
C PHE A 99 -6.23 6.31 -2.37
N ASN A 100 -5.40 5.42 -1.91
CA ASN A 100 -5.43 4.89 -0.57
C ASN A 100 -4.05 5.08 0.07
N GLN A 101 -4.00 5.84 1.17
CA GLN A 101 -2.75 6.03 1.88
C GLN A 101 -2.36 4.76 2.60
N VAL A 102 -1.08 4.40 2.45
CA VAL A 102 -0.45 3.27 3.14
C VAL A 102 0.81 3.74 3.83
N SER A 103 0.94 3.38 5.09
CA SER A 103 2.12 3.66 5.92
C SER A 103 2.82 2.38 6.31
N PHE A 104 4.15 2.44 6.38
CA PHE A 104 5.01 1.33 6.77
C PHE A 104 5.97 1.75 7.87
N VAL A 105 6.11 0.92 8.89
CA VAL A 105 7.22 0.98 9.85
C VAL A 105 8.05 -0.28 9.67
N LEU A 106 9.28 -0.11 9.22
CA LEU A 106 10.23 -1.19 8.97
C LEU A 106 11.24 -1.26 10.09
N LYS A 107 11.23 -2.36 10.83
CA LYS A 107 12.21 -2.75 11.84
C LYS A 107 12.95 -4.03 11.41
N LYS A 108 13.97 -4.43 12.17
CA LYS A 108 14.82 -5.59 11.82
C LYS A 108 14.03 -6.87 11.57
N ASN A 109 13.02 -7.19 12.38
CA ASN A 109 12.23 -8.41 12.26
C ASN A 109 10.71 -8.15 12.28
N LEU A 110 10.31 -6.88 12.14
CA LEU A 110 8.91 -6.46 12.16
C LEU A 110 8.65 -5.46 11.03
N LEU A 111 7.64 -5.73 10.24
CA LEU A 111 7.01 -4.75 9.37
C LEU A 111 5.59 -4.46 9.86
N VAL A 112 5.30 -3.21 10.13
CA VAL A 112 3.93 -2.75 10.38
C VAL A 112 3.43 -2.03 9.15
N THR A 113 2.28 -2.43 8.64
CA THR A 113 1.61 -1.75 7.54
C THR A 113 0.24 -1.27 7.98
N VAL A 114 -0.08 -0.04 7.63
CA VAL A 114 -1.36 0.59 7.95
C VAL A 114 -1.94 1.17 6.67
N GLU A 115 -3.11 0.68 6.27
CA GLU A 115 -3.84 1.25 5.15
C GLU A 115 -5.15 1.91 5.60
N GLN A 116 -5.47 3.03 4.96
CA GLN A 116 -6.69 3.78 5.25
C GLN A 116 -7.95 2.96 4.95
N ASN A 117 -8.01 2.38 3.77
CA ASN A 117 -9.09 1.53 3.31
C ASN A 117 -8.54 0.20 2.84
N LYS A 118 -9.30 -0.88 3.01
CA LYS A 118 -8.91 -2.21 2.57
C LYS A 118 -8.76 -2.26 1.05
N THR A 119 -7.59 -2.75 0.61
CA THR A 119 -7.32 -3.04 -0.80
C THR A 119 -7.02 -4.53 -0.99
N THR A 120 -7.15 -5.02 -2.21
CA THR A 120 -6.82 -6.41 -2.52
C THR A 120 -5.33 -6.69 -2.62
N SER A 121 -4.48 -5.64 -2.65
CA SER A 121 -3.03 -5.79 -2.83
C SER A 121 -2.38 -6.59 -1.70
N PHE A 122 -2.69 -6.26 -0.45
CA PHE A 122 -2.15 -6.98 0.70
C PHE A 122 -2.68 -8.41 0.81
N ASP A 123 -3.96 -8.61 0.54
CA ASP A 123 -4.57 -9.94 0.55
C ASP A 123 -3.90 -10.87 -0.48
N ARG A 124 -3.56 -10.34 -1.67
CA ARG A 124 -2.84 -11.10 -2.72
C ARG A 124 -1.42 -11.48 -2.27
N VAL A 125 -0.70 -10.56 -1.65
CA VAL A 125 0.64 -10.85 -1.12
C VAL A 125 0.57 -11.88 -0.01
N LEU A 126 -0.36 -11.71 0.94
CA LEU A 126 -0.56 -12.63 2.05
C LEU A 126 -0.87 -14.06 1.56
N ASP A 127 -1.73 -14.19 0.56
CA ASP A 127 -2.08 -15.47 -0.07
C ASP A 127 -0.86 -16.14 -0.73
N LYS A 128 -0.02 -15.37 -1.42
CA LYS A 128 1.24 -15.89 -2.00
C LYS A 128 2.22 -16.36 -0.93
N LEU A 129 2.39 -15.58 0.14
CA LEU A 129 3.27 -15.96 1.26
C LEU A 129 2.81 -17.25 1.94
N GLU A 130 1.50 -17.43 2.10
CA GLU A 130 0.92 -18.63 2.69
C GLU A 130 1.12 -19.86 1.81
N LYS A 131 0.79 -19.75 0.51
CA LYS A 131 0.71 -20.89 -0.41
C LYS A 131 2.02 -21.25 -1.07
N ILE A 132 2.96 -20.31 -1.21
CA ILE A 132 4.16 -20.47 -2.02
C ILE A 132 5.41 -20.13 -1.20
N PRO A 133 6.02 -21.10 -0.48
CA PRO A 133 7.16 -20.84 0.40
C PRO A 133 8.35 -20.13 -0.27
N VAL A 134 8.60 -20.39 -1.55
CA VAL A 134 9.69 -19.76 -2.30
C VAL A 134 9.51 -18.25 -2.48
N PHE A 135 8.28 -17.76 -2.36
CA PHE A 135 7.98 -16.32 -2.40
C PHE A 135 8.26 -15.58 -1.09
N ARG A 136 8.50 -16.32 0.01
CA ARG A 136 8.73 -15.71 1.31
C ARG A 136 10.08 -14.99 1.33
N PRO A 137 10.10 -13.68 1.56
CA PRO A 137 11.34 -12.93 1.72
C PRO A 137 12.08 -13.38 2.98
N LYS A 138 13.39 -13.21 3.00
CA LYS A 138 14.24 -13.59 4.14
C LYS A 138 14.42 -12.44 5.14
N THR A 139 13.99 -11.23 4.78
CA THR A 139 14.18 -10.01 5.54
C THR A 139 12.91 -9.15 5.48
N THR A 140 12.75 -8.24 6.44
CA THR A 140 11.60 -7.32 6.47
C THR A 140 11.63 -6.27 5.36
N ASP A 141 12.82 -5.82 4.96
CA ASP A 141 12.99 -4.97 3.78
C ASP A 141 12.59 -5.69 2.48
N GLY A 142 12.91 -6.97 2.36
CA GLY A 142 12.42 -7.82 1.27
C GLY A 142 10.89 -7.92 1.24
N LEU A 143 10.24 -8.02 2.40
CA LEU A 143 8.78 -8.00 2.50
C LEU A 143 8.22 -6.63 2.07
N LEU A 144 8.82 -5.53 2.52
CA LEU A 144 8.42 -4.19 2.13
C LEU A 144 8.51 -3.99 0.61
N LEU A 145 9.61 -4.42 -0.01
CA LEU A 145 9.77 -4.36 -1.47
C LEU A 145 8.75 -5.21 -2.21
N LEU A 146 8.40 -6.39 -1.70
CA LEU A 146 7.36 -7.25 -2.27
C LEU A 146 5.97 -6.57 -2.24
N LEU A 147 5.65 -5.86 -1.16
CA LEU A 147 4.41 -5.09 -1.05
C LEU A 147 4.38 -3.88 -1.98
N MET A 148 5.51 -3.18 -2.11
CA MET A 148 5.63 -2.05 -3.05
C MET A 148 5.54 -2.51 -4.51
N ASP A 149 6.08 -3.67 -4.84
CA ASP A 149 5.96 -4.28 -6.17
C ASP A 149 4.48 -4.55 -6.53
N ALA A 150 3.70 -5.04 -5.57
CA ALA A 150 2.26 -5.22 -5.76
C ALA A 150 1.51 -3.89 -6.03
N PHE A 151 1.95 -2.78 -5.45
CA PHE A 151 1.40 -1.45 -5.76
C PHE A 151 1.76 -0.99 -7.17
N ILE A 152 3.00 -1.21 -7.59
CA ILE A 152 3.46 -0.89 -8.94
C ILE A 152 2.67 -1.68 -9.98
N ASP A 153 2.41 -2.96 -9.74
CA ASP A 153 1.58 -3.78 -10.63
C ASP A 153 0.17 -3.19 -10.82
N ASN A 154 -0.44 -2.65 -9.76
CA ASN A 154 -1.73 -1.97 -9.86
C ASN A 154 -1.65 -0.72 -10.75
N TYR A 155 -0.57 0.06 -10.66
CA TYR A 155 -0.35 1.21 -11.53
C TYR A 155 -0.24 0.80 -13.00
N TYR A 156 0.52 -0.25 -13.32
CA TYR A 156 0.62 -0.75 -14.70
C TYR A 156 -0.73 -1.18 -15.25
N GLN A 157 -1.51 -1.93 -14.48
CA GLN A 157 -2.85 -2.34 -14.90
C GLN A 157 -3.79 -1.16 -15.17
N ILE A 158 -3.69 -0.09 -14.38
CA ILE A 158 -4.46 1.15 -14.61
C ILE A 158 -4.00 1.85 -15.87
N PHE A 159 -2.70 1.92 -16.13
CA PHE A 159 -2.17 2.51 -17.37
C PHE A 159 -2.66 1.76 -18.62
N ASP A 160 -2.71 0.43 -18.58
CA ASP A 160 -3.23 -0.38 -19.68
C ASP A 160 -4.71 -0.06 -19.95
N ILE A 161 -5.56 -0.01 -18.92
CA ILE A 161 -6.98 0.35 -19.05
C ILE A 161 -7.14 1.78 -19.59
N LEU A 162 -6.34 2.74 -19.07
CA LEU A 162 -6.39 4.12 -19.56
C LEU A 162 -5.97 4.22 -21.01
N GLY A 163 -4.97 3.44 -21.45
CA GLY A 163 -4.54 3.37 -22.84
C GLY A 163 -5.67 2.90 -23.76
N GLU A 164 -6.28 1.75 -23.45
CA GLU A 164 -7.43 1.20 -24.20
C GLU A 164 -8.60 2.20 -24.26
N TYR A 165 -8.90 2.86 -23.15
CA TYR A 165 -9.99 3.82 -23.08
C TYR A 165 -9.73 5.08 -23.90
N ILE A 166 -8.49 5.55 -23.96
CA ILE A 166 -8.09 6.69 -24.80
C ILE A 166 -8.21 6.32 -26.28
N ASP A 167 -7.77 5.13 -26.67
CA ASP A 167 -7.88 4.65 -28.04
C ASP A 167 -9.37 4.56 -28.49
N ASP A 168 -10.24 4.06 -27.62
CA ASP A 168 -11.69 4.02 -27.87
C ASP A 168 -12.28 5.42 -28.05
N LEU A 169 -11.86 6.39 -27.23
CA LEU A 169 -12.31 7.78 -27.36
C LEU A 169 -11.81 8.44 -28.64
N GLU A 170 -10.59 8.17 -29.08
CA GLU A 170 -10.06 8.67 -30.35
C GLU A 170 -10.87 8.17 -31.54
N ASP A 171 -11.23 6.88 -31.56
CA ASP A 171 -12.06 6.29 -32.62
C ASP A 171 -13.46 6.94 -32.68
N VAL A 172 -14.08 7.22 -31.55
CA VAL A 172 -15.37 7.92 -31.48
C VAL A 172 -15.25 9.35 -31.94
N MET A 173 -14.17 10.06 -31.56
CA MET A 173 -13.93 11.44 -32.04
C MET A 173 -13.79 11.56 -33.53
N MET A 174 -13.23 10.56 -34.20
CA MET A 174 -13.10 10.56 -35.67
C MET A 174 -14.48 10.51 -36.38
N THR A 175 -15.50 9.99 -35.69
CA THR A 175 -16.84 9.80 -36.24
C THR A 175 -17.86 10.80 -35.72
N ASN A 176 -17.63 11.38 -34.55
CA ASN A 176 -18.61 12.27 -33.89
C ASN A 176 -17.89 13.38 -33.09
N HIS A 177 -18.25 14.64 -33.33
CA HIS A 177 -17.72 15.78 -32.62
C HIS A 177 -18.68 16.12 -31.46
N ASP A 178 -18.49 15.45 -30.32
CA ASP A 178 -19.32 15.63 -29.13
C ASP A 178 -18.52 16.31 -28.01
N ASP A 179 -19.10 17.33 -27.39
CA ASP A 179 -18.51 18.05 -26.27
C ASP A 179 -18.29 17.13 -25.04
N ASP A 180 -19.05 16.04 -24.92
CA ASP A 180 -18.91 15.08 -23.84
C ASP A 180 -17.60 14.28 -23.98
N ILE A 181 -17.18 13.95 -25.18
CA ILE A 181 -15.90 13.29 -25.45
C ILE A 181 -14.72 14.17 -25.01
N LEU A 182 -14.80 15.46 -25.28
CA LEU A 182 -13.78 16.42 -24.84
C LEU A 182 -13.67 16.48 -23.31
N ARG A 183 -14.78 16.38 -22.59
CA ARG A 183 -14.78 16.31 -21.12
C ARG A 183 -14.15 15.03 -20.60
N GLU A 184 -14.43 13.91 -21.23
CA GLU A 184 -13.85 12.61 -20.88
C GLU A 184 -12.34 12.61 -21.10
N LEU A 185 -11.86 13.10 -22.25
CA LEU A 185 -10.43 13.27 -22.51
C LEU A 185 -9.74 14.18 -21.50
N TYR A 186 -10.41 15.27 -21.09
CA TYR A 186 -9.88 16.15 -20.05
C TYR A 186 -9.77 15.43 -18.70
N THR A 187 -10.76 14.61 -18.35
CA THR A 187 -10.75 13.77 -17.13
C THR A 187 -9.61 12.76 -17.18
N MET A 188 -9.40 12.07 -18.32
CA MET A 188 -8.29 11.14 -18.48
C MET A 188 -6.94 11.84 -18.34
N LYS A 189 -6.78 13.02 -18.94
CA LYS A 189 -5.55 13.82 -18.77
C LYS A 189 -5.29 14.17 -17.31
N LYS A 190 -6.31 14.55 -16.55
CA LYS A 190 -6.18 14.80 -15.10
C LYS A 190 -5.75 13.56 -14.35
N ASN A 191 -6.36 12.40 -14.66
CA ASN A 191 -6.02 11.13 -14.05
C ASN A 191 -4.54 10.76 -14.31
N LEU A 192 -4.06 10.90 -15.54
CA LEU A 192 -2.66 10.66 -15.90
C LEU A 192 -1.68 11.57 -15.13
N ILE A 193 -2.03 12.85 -15.00
CA ILE A 193 -1.21 13.80 -14.22
C ILE A 193 -1.17 13.38 -12.74
N PHE A 194 -2.29 12.94 -12.19
CA PHE A 194 -2.39 12.48 -10.80
C PHE A 194 -1.57 11.22 -10.55
N LEU A 195 -1.69 10.22 -11.43
CA LEU A 195 -0.88 9.00 -11.40
C LEU A 195 0.62 9.30 -11.44
N ARG A 196 1.02 10.19 -12.33
CA ARG A 196 2.43 10.61 -12.42
C ARG A 196 2.92 11.25 -11.12
N LYS A 197 2.14 12.12 -10.51
CA LYS A 197 2.49 12.78 -9.24
C LYS A 197 2.64 11.82 -8.08
N THR A 198 1.90 10.71 -8.09
CA THR A 198 1.96 9.69 -7.04
C THR A 198 3.07 8.68 -7.30
N LEU A 199 3.23 8.24 -8.54
CA LEU A 199 4.20 7.21 -8.92
C LEU A 199 5.66 7.71 -8.85
N TRP A 200 5.91 8.97 -9.17
CA TRP A 200 7.26 9.52 -9.18
C TRP A 200 7.95 9.51 -7.81
N PRO A 201 7.31 9.97 -6.72
CA PRO A 201 7.86 9.87 -5.38
C PRO A 201 8.05 8.42 -4.90
N LEU A 202 7.13 7.52 -5.26
CA LEU A 202 7.24 6.09 -4.93
C LEU A 202 8.51 5.47 -5.51
N ARG A 203 8.87 5.82 -6.75
CA ARG A 203 10.13 5.39 -7.36
C ARG A 203 11.35 5.83 -6.55
N SER A 204 11.35 7.05 -6.04
CA SER A 204 12.43 7.56 -5.20
C SER A 204 12.56 6.78 -3.89
N VAL A 205 11.44 6.47 -3.25
CA VAL A 205 11.41 5.67 -2.02
C VAL A 205 11.97 4.27 -2.26
N ILE A 206 11.55 3.59 -3.32
CA ILE A 206 12.04 2.25 -3.67
C ILE A 206 13.55 2.26 -3.92
N ASN A 207 14.06 3.24 -4.66
CA ASN A 207 15.48 3.37 -4.93
C ASN A 207 16.30 3.61 -3.64
N GLU A 208 15.73 4.26 -2.66
CA GLU A 208 16.40 4.53 -1.38
C GLU A 208 16.43 3.29 -0.47
N ILE A 209 15.35 2.50 -0.45
CA ILE A 209 15.27 1.24 0.30
C ILE A 209 16.19 0.17 -0.30
N SER A 210 16.38 0.18 -1.62
CA SER A 210 17.18 -0.81 -2.35
C SER A 210 18.70 -0.59 -2.26
N LYS A 211 19.16 0.47 -1.60
CA LYS A 211 20.58 0.75 -1.35
C LYS A 211 21.09 0.10 -0.07
#